data_ad337bc4653b5934fdd45e251b6d811f
#
_entry.id   ad337bc4653b5934fdd45e251b6d811f
#
_cell.length_a   1.000
_cell.length_b   1.000
_cell.length_c   1.000
_cell.angle_alpha   90.00
_cell.angle_beta   90.00
_cell.angle_gamma   90.00
#
_symmetry.space_group_name_H-M   'P 1'
#
loop_
_entity.id
_entity.type
_entity.pdbx_description
1 polymer ?
#
loop_
_entity_poly.entity_id
_entity_poly.type
_entity_poly.pdbx_seq_one_letter_code
_entity_poly.pdbx_strand_id
1 'polypeptide(L)'
;MIKAKKSLGQNFLIDQNIIDKIINIVEIKDKSILEIGPGTGNLTKNILEKNPKKLIVIEKDNDLAKLLKKNLEDSVKIINDDVLKIDENKLDADILTVFGNLPYNISTEILCNWILNIKNKNFWFDNLVLMFQKEVADRIIAKFNTKNYGRLSILSNWKLEIEKICDVQPSSFFPKPKIDSSVLLLKPKLNFFPLTNPKNLEKLTRIFFMHRRKMLKKSYNLL
;
A
#
# COMPACT_ATOMS: atom_id res chain seq x y z
N MET A 1 -6.16 -2.77 -27.49
CA MET A 1 -5.05 -2.25 -26.65
C MET A 1 -5.66 -1.54 -25.45
N ILE A 2 -5.34 -1.92 -24.22
CA ILE A 2 -5.89 -1.28 -23.01
C ILE A 2 -5.26 0.09 -22.86
N LYS A 3 -6.11 1.11 -22.67
CA LYS A 3 -5.68 2.49 -22.46
C LYS A 3 -5.71 2.81 -20.96
N ALA A 4 -4.59 3.23 -20.41
CA ALA A 4 -4.51 3.65 -19.02
C ALA A 4 -5.45 4.84 -18.72
N LYS A 5 -6.23 4.74 -17.65
CA LYS A 5 -7.19 5.77 -17.22
C LYS A 5 -6.52 6.73 -16.24
N LYS A 6 -6.27 7.97 -16.67
CA LYS A 6 -5.66 9.02 -15.84
C LYS A 6 -6.46 9.30 -14.56
N SER A 7 -7.80 9.23 -14.65
CA SER A 7 -8.70 9.41 -13.50
C SER A 7 -8.50 8.38 -12.39
N LEU A 8 -7.97 7.20 -12.72
CA LEU A 8 -7.64 6.14 -11.77
C LEU A 8 -6.15 6.13 -11.38
N GLY A 9 -5.35 7.06 -11.89
CA GLY A 9 -3.92 7.15 -11.57
C GLY A 9 -3.10 5.95 -12.04
N GLN A 10 -3.51 5.30 -13.13
CA GLN A 10 -2.90 4.06 -13.61
C GLN A 10 -1.51 4.28 -14.22
N ASN A 11 -0.50 3.62 -13.63
CA ASN A 11 0.85 3.47 -14.15
C ASN A 11 1.25 2.00 -13.96
N PHE A 12 1.27 1.24 -15.05
CA PHE A 12 1.54 -0.21 -15.00
C PHE A 12 3.04 -0.45 -14.91
N LEU A 13 3.47 -1.21 -13.93
CA LEU A 13 4.86 -1.65 -13.79
C LEU A 13 5.17 -2.64 -14.92
N ILE A 14 6.22 -2.34 -15.71
CA ILE A 14 6.63 -3.15 -16.87
C ILE A 14 8.08 -3.64 -16.79
N ASP A 15 8.86 -3.13 -15.85
CA ASP A 15 10.27 -3.47 -15.66
C ASP A 15 10.40 -4.79 -14.91
N GLN A 16 10.86 -5.83 -15.61
CA GLN A 16 10.99 -7.18 -15.02
C GLN A 16 11.98 -7.22 -13.86
N ASN A 17 13.09 -6.47 -13.92
CA ASN A 17 14.07 -6.46 -12.83
C ASN A 17 13.47 -5.90 -11.53
N ILE A 18 12.58 -4.89 -11.66
CA ILE A 18 11.87 -4.34 -10.50
C ILE A 18 10.80 -5.32 -10.00
N ILE A 19 10.06 -5.98 -10.90
CA ILE A 19 9.10 -7.02 -10.54
C ILE A 19 9.79 -8.13 -9.78
N ASP A 20 10.90 -8.67 -10.32
CA ASP A 20 11.69 -9.72 -9.68
C ASP A 20 12.20 -9.31 -8.30
N LYS A 21 12.65 -8.07 -8.17
CA LYS A 21 13.07 -7.53 -6.88
C LYS A 21 11.92 -7.50 -5.88
N ILE A 22 10.72 -7.07 -6.30
CA ILE A 22 9.52 -6.95 -5.44
C ILE A 22 9.08 -8.34 -4.95
N ILE A 23 8.97 -9.33 -5.83
CA ILE A 23 8.48 -10.67 -5.47
C ILE A 23 9.45 -11.48 -4.62
N ASN A 24 10.73 -11.06 -4.55
CA ASN A 24 11.75 -11.73 -3.74
C ASN A 24 11.99 -11.02 -2.37
N ILE A 25 11.23 -9.98 -2.03
CA ILE A 25 11.35 -9.29 -0.73
C ILE A 25 10.88 -10.19 0.43
N VAL A 26 9.85 -10.98 0.19
CA VAL A 26 9.21 -11.85 1.19
C VAL A 26 8.90 -13.22 0.58
N GLU A 27 8.74 -14.23 1.45
CA GLU A 27 8.32 -15.57 1.03
C GLU A 27 6.88 -15.52 0.50
N ILE A 28 6.65 -16.09 -0.68
CA ILE A 28 5.34 -16.17 -1.35
C ILE A 28 4.81 -17.62 -1.36
N LYS A 29 5.73 -18.59 -1.46
CA LYS A 29 5.35 -20.00 -1.54
C LYS A 29 4.48 -20.40 -0.35
N ASP A 30 3.39 -21.10 -0.62
CA ASP A 30 2.43 -21.59 0.36
C ASP A 30 1.77 -20.50 1.23
N LYS A 31 1.88 -19.21 0.84
CA LYS A 31 1.24 -18.06 1.52
C LYS A 31 -0.06 -17.63 0.85
N SER A 32 -0.95 -17.04 1.63
CA SER A 32 -2.11 -16.32 1.09
C SER A 32 -1.69 -14.90 0.69
N ILE A 33 -1.84 -14.59 -0.58
CA ILE A 33 -1.39 -13.32 -1.16
C ILE A 33 -2.57 -12.46 -1.55
N LEU A 34 -2.47 -11.16 -1.28
CA LEU A 34 -3.40 -10.14 -1.76
C LEU A 34 -2.63 -9.15 -2.63
N GLU A 35 -3.07 -8.94 -3.86
CA GLU A 35 -2.53 -7.87 -4.72
C GLU A 35 -3.57 -6.77 -4.92
N ILE A 36 -3.16 -5.53 -4.66
CA ILE A 36 -3.99 -4.34 -4.86
C ILE A 36 -3.60 -3.64 -6.15
N GLY A 37 -4.58 -3.48 -7.05
CA GLY A 37 -4.36 -2.80 -8.33
C GLY A 37 -3.44 -3.58 -9.27
N PRO A 38 -3.74 -4.85 -9.59
CA PRO A 38 -2.91 -5.69 -10.46
C PRO A 38 -2.73 -5.11 -11.87
N GLY A 39 -3.62 -4.22 -12.29
CA GLY A 39 -3.55 -3.55 -13.59
C GLY A 39 -3.59 -4.56 -14.73
N THR A 40 -2.49 -4.63 -15.50
CA THR A 40 -2.35 -5.59 -16.62
C THR A 40 -1.96 -6.99 -16.18
N GLY A 41 -1.70 -7.21 -14.87
CA GLY A 41 -1.36 -8.52 -14.30
C GLY A 41 0.12 -8.89 -14.41
N ASN A 42 1.02 -7.93 -14.66
CA ASN A 42 2.45 -8.24 -14.76
C ASN A 42 3.02 -8.77 -13.43
N LEU A 43 2.73 -8.08 -12.32
CA LEU A 43 3.15 -8.55 -11.00
C LEU A 43 2.40 -9.82 -10.61
N THR A 44 1.09 -9.90 -10.89
CA THR A 44 0.23 -11.06 -10.62
C THR A 44 0.80 -12.37 -11.17
N LYS A 45 1.24 -12.36 -12.44
CA LYS A 45 1.82 -13.55 -13.10
C LYS A 45 3.08 -14.01 -12.39
N ASN A 46 3.97 -13.09 -12.07
CA ASN A 46 5.22 -13.41 -11.37
C ASN A 46 4.97 -13.90 -9.93
N ILE A 47 3.91 -13.42 -9.26
CA ILE A 47 3.48 -13.95 -7.96
C ILE A 47 2.99 -15.40 -8.13
N LEU A 48 2.18 -15.70 -9.16
CA LEU A 48 1.68 -17.06 -9.42
C LEU A 48 2.81 -18.07 -9.64
N GLU A 49 3.88 -17.68 -10.33
CA GLU A 49 5.07 -18.54 -10.57
C GLU A 49 5.77 -18.94 -9.28
N LYS A 50 5.55 -18.22 -8.17
CA LYS A 50 6.09 -18.56 -6.83
C LYS A 50 5.21 -19.54 -6.06
N ASN A 51 4.15 -20.10 -6.66
CA ASN A 51 3.23 -21.07 -6.06
C ASN A 51 2.63 -20.62 -4.72
N PRO A 52 1.87 -19.49 -4.67
CA PRO A 52 1.15 -19.11 -3.47
C PRO A 52 0.06 -20.14 -3.13
N LYS A 53 -0.28 -20.29 -1.84
CA LYS A 53 -1.43 -21.09 -1.39
C LYS A 53 -2.75 -20.55 -1.97
N LYS A 54 -2.87 -19.24 -2.02
CA LYS A 54 -4.04 -18.51 -2.53
C LYS A 54 -3.59 -17.15 -3.05
N LEU A 55 -4.15 -16.72 -4.18
CA LEU A 55 -3.96 -15.36 -4.69
C LEU A 55 -5.30 -14.67 -4.86
N ILE A 56 -5.47 -13.54 -4.19
CA ILE A 56 -6.62 -12.65 -4.30
C ILE A 56 -6.12 -11.35 -4.93
N VAL A 57 -6.84 -10.83 -5.92
CA VAL A 57 -6.53 -9.52 -6.51
C VAL A 57 -7.74 -8.60 -6.43
N ILE A 58 -7.53 -7.33 -6.08
CA ILE A 58 -8.56 -6.31 -6.05
C ILE A 58 -8.29 -5.30 -7.15
N GLU A 59 -9.18 -5.21 -8.14
CA GLU A 59 -9.07 -4.28 -9.27
C GLU A 59 -10.36 -3.47 -9.42
N LYS A 60 -10.23 -2.15 -9.39
CA LYS A 60 -11.37 -1.23 -9.50
C LYS A 60 -11.82 -1.03 -10.95
N ASP A 61 -10.91 -1.13 -11.90
CA ASP A 61 -11.20 -0.94 -13.32
C ASP A 61 -11.88 -2.18 -13.91
N ASN A 62 -13.14 -2.05 -14.35
CA ASN A 62 -13.93 -3.13 -14.92
C ASN A 62 -13.27 -3.76 -16.16
N ASP A 63 -12.60 -2.97 -16.99
CA ASP A 63 -11.96 -3.48 -18.22
C ASP A 63 -10.72 -4.31 -17.89
N LEU A 64 -9.94 -3.85 -16.90
CA LEU A 64 -8.78 -4.60 -16.40
C LEU A 64 -9.22 -5.86 -15.65
N ALA A 65 -10.26 -5.79 -14.82
CA ALA A 65 -10.79 -6.97 -14.14
C ALA A 65 -11.28 -8.04 -15.12
N LYS A 66 -11.95 -7.65 -16.21
CA LYS A 66 -12.33 -8.57 -17.31
C LYS A 66 -11.10 -9.16 -18.01
N LEU A 67 -10.08 -8.34 -18.27
CA LEU A 67 -8.84 -8.81 -18.87
C LEU A 67 -8.14 -9.85 -18.00
N LEU A 68 -8.04 -9.58 -16.70
CA LEU A 68 -7.45 -10.50 -15.72
C LEU A 68 -8.19 -11.83 -15.69
N LYS A 69 -9.53 -11.80 -15.63
CA LYS A 69 -10.38 -13.02 -15.70
C LYS A 69 -10.16 -13.84 -16.97
N LYS A 70 -9.85 -13.18 -18.10
CA LYS A 70 -9.58 -13.87 -19.35
C LYS A 70 -8.18 -14.50 -19.41
N ASN A 71 -7.19 -13.85 -18.76
CA ASN A 71 -5.77 -14.19 -18.91
C ASN A 71 -5.19 -14.99 -17.75
N LEU A 72 -5.87 -14.99 -16.60
CA LEU A 72 -5.47 -15.75 -15.42
C LEU A 72 -6.39 -16.94 -15.25
N GLU A 73 -5.83 -18.04 -14.78
CA GLU A 73 -6.56 -19.26 -14.49
C GLU A 73 -7.52 -19.07 -13.30
N ASP A 74 -8.43 -20.04 -13.09
CA ASP A 74 -9.40 -20.05 -11.97
C ASP A 74 -8.72 -20.08 -10.58
N SER A 75 -7.40 -20.24 -10.54
CA SER A 75 -6.58 -20.19 -9.33
C SER A 75 -6.53 -18.82 -8.65
N VAL A 76 -6.91 -17.73 -9.37
CA VAL A 76 -6.88 -16.36 -8.85
C VAL A 76 -8.28 -15.87 -8.54
N LYS A 77 -8.52 -15.51 -7.27
CA LYS A 77 -9.78 -14.86 -6.88
C LYS A 77 -9.74 -13.37 -7.25
N ILE A 78 -10.48 -12.97 -8.27
CA ILE A 78 -10.55 -11.58 -8.74
C ILE A 78 -11.77 -10.87 -8.13
N ILE A 79 -11.53 -9.81 -7.36
CA ILE A 79 -12.54 -8.94 -6.77
C ILE A 79 -12.53 -7.63 -7.56
N ASN A 80 -13.63 -7.36 -8.29
CA ASN A 80 -13.77 -6.12 -9.03
C ASN A 80 -14.51 -5.10 -8.17
N ASP A 81 -13.78 -4.38 -7.33
CA ASP A 81 -14.31 -3.36 -6.43
C ASP A 81 -13.21 -2.35 -6.05
N ASP A 82 -13.62 -1.30 -5.33
CA ASP A 82 -12.73 -0.30 -4.76
C ASP A 82 -12.13 -0.82 -3.44
N VAL A 83 -10.80 -0.91 -3.35
CA VAL A 83 -10.10 -1.35 -2.15
C VAL A 83 -10.49 -0.56 -0.90
N LEU A 84 -10.85 0.72 -1.03
CA LEU A 84 -11.30 1.55 0.09
C LEU A 84 -12.66 1.12 0.70
N LYS A 85 -13.40 0.24 0.00
CA LYS A 85 -14.69 -0.31 0.44
C LYS A 85 -14.59 -1.74 0.96
N ILE A 86 -13.44 -2.38 0.76
CA ILE A 86 -13.22 -3.76 1.17
C ILE A 86 -12.92 -3.82 2.66
N ASP A 87 -13.54 -4.76 3.36
CA ASP A 87 -13.13 -5.18 4.69
C ASP A 87 -12.17 -6.37 4.55
N GLU A 88 -10.89 -6.12 4.77
CA GLU A 88 -9.83 -7.09 4.56
C GLU A 88 -9.99 -8.33 5.47
N ASN A 89 -10.63 -8.17 6.64
CA ASN A 89 -10.92 -9.28 7.55
C ASN A 89 -11.95 -10.28 6.99
N LYS A 90 -12.65 -9.93 5.91
CA LYS A 90 -13.65 -10.77 5.24
C LYS A 90 -13.13 -11.42 3.96
N LEU A 91 -11.84 -11.34 3.67
CA LEU A 91 -11.26 -11.88 2.43
C LEU A 91 -11.10 -13.40 2.43
N ASP A 92 -11.64 -14.11 3.46
CA ASP A 92 -11.58 -15.57 3.54
C ASP A 92 -10.14 -16.09 3.34
N ALA A 93 -9.23 -15.55 4.12
CA ALA A 93 -7.83 -15.93 4.17
C ALA A 93 -7.33 -15.80 5.61
N ASP A 94 -6.33 -16.60 5.98
CA ASP A 94 -5.72 -16.56 7.31
C ASP A 94 -4.99 -15.21 7.50
N ILE A 95 -3.68 -15.18 7.32
CA ILE A 95 -2.87 -13.98 7.32
C ILE A 95 -2.41 -13.72 5.88
N LEU A 96 -2.54 -12.47 5.43
CA LEU A 96 -2.21 -12.09 4.06
C LEU A 96 -0.82 -11.44 3.97
N THR A 97 -0.05 -11.82 2.95
CA THR A 97 1.04 -11.00 2.45
C THR A 97 0.51 -10.13 1.32
N VAL A 98 0.66 -8.82 1.44
CA VAL A 98 0.05 -7.86 0.51
C VAL A 98 1.09 -7.26 -0.41
N PHE A 99 0.80 -7.27 -1.71
CA PHE A 99 1.54 -6.54 -2.73
C PHE A 99 0.66 -5.44 -3.32
N GLY A 100 1.26 -4.29 -3.67
CA GLY A 100 0.49 -3.25 -4.34
C GLY A 100 1.35 -2.17 -4.98
N ASN A 101 1.13 -1.97 -6.29
CA ASN A 101 1.51 -0.74 -6.97
C ASN A 101 0.33 0.23 -6.87
N LEU A 102 0.20 0.87 -5.69
CA LEU A 102 -0.99 1.63 -5.33
C LEU A 102 -1.18 2.88 -6.22
N PRO A 103 -2.43 3.20 -6.63
CA PRO A 103 -2.73 4.47 -7.26
C PRO A 103 -2.31 5.64 -6.37
N TYR A 104 -1.47 6.55 -6.88
CA TYR A 104 -0.81 7.58 -6.07
C TYR A 104 -1.77 8.52 -5.34
N ASN A 105 -2.93 8.79 -5.94
CA ASN A 105 -3.95 9.68 -5.39
C ASN A 105 -4.66 9.13 -4.14
N ILE A 106 -4.65 7.80 -3.92
CA ILE A 106 -5.32 7.15 -2.78
C ILE A 106 -4.37 6.31 -1.91
N SER A 107 -3.10 6.17 -2.29
CA SER A 107 -2.13 5.30 -1.60
C SER A 107 -1.98 5.60 -0.11
N THR A 108 -1.95 6.88 0.26
CA THR A 108 -1.86 7.31 1.67
C THR A 108 -3.15 7.05 2.44
N GLU A 109 -4.30 7.18 1.78
CA GLU A 109 -5.61 6.89 2.38
C GLU A 109 -5.75 5.41 2.68
N ILE A 110 -5.38 4.54 1.73
CA ILE A 110 -5.37 3.09 1.92
C ILE A 110 -4.51 2.72 3.14
N LEU A 111 -3.25 3.18 3.18
CA LEU A 111 -2.34 2.87 4.27
C LEU A 111 -2.86 3.37 5.63
N CYS A 112 -3.35 4.62 5.69
CA CYS A 112 -3.90 5.18 6.93
C CYS A 112 -5.13 4.40 7.41
N ASN A 113 -6.06 4.05 6.52
CA ASN A 113 -7.24 3.27 6.86
C ASN A 113 -6.85 1.89 7.42
N TRP A 114 -5.92 1.20 6.78
CA TRP A 114 -5.44 -0.09 7.29
C TRP A 114 -4.84 0.03 8.69
N ILE A 115 -3.95 1.01 8.93
CA ILE A 115 -3.33 1.23 10.24
C ILE A 115 -4.37 1.56 11.31
N LEU A 116 -5.34 2.43 11.01
CA LEU A 116 -6.37 2.87 11.95
C LEU A 116 -7.34 1.73 12.30
N ASN A 117 -7.63 0.85 11.35
CA ASN A 117 -8.55 -0.27 11.52
C ASN A 117 -7.95 -1.48 12.23
N ILE A 118 -6.63 -1.56 12.42
CA ILE A 118 -6.00 -2.63 13.22
C ILE A 118 -6.46 -2.52 14.68
N LYS A 119 -7.16 -3.55 15.18
CA LYS A 119 -7.65 -3.64 16.56
C LYS A 119 -6.80 -4.63 17.37
N ASN A 120 -6.39 -4.24 18.58
CA ASN A 120 -5.83 -5.13 19.59
C ASN A 120 -4.75 -6.09 19.10
N LYS A 121 -3.79 -5.62 18.32
CA LYS A 121 -2.72 -6.44 17.70
C LYS A 121 -3.24 -7.52 16.72
N ASN A 122 -4.48 -7.45 16.33
CA ASN A 122 -5.04 -8.39 15.37
C ASN A 122 -4.77 -7.87 13.95
N PHE A 123 -3.60 -8.23 13.43
CA PHE A 123 -3.20 -7.88 12.07
C PHE A 123 -3.76 -8.93 11.10
N TRP A 124 -4.43 -8.49 10.05
CA TRP A 124 -4.90 -9.33 8.97
C TRP A 124 -3.80 -9.61 7.93
N PHE A 125 -2.61 -9.01 8.10
CA PHE A 125 -1.44 -9.19 7.23
C PHE A 125 -0.17 -9.44 8.07
N ASP A 126 0.80 -10.12 7.45
CA ASP A 126 2.17 -10.31 7.98
C ASP A 126 3.18 -9.37 7.31
N ASN A 127 2.99 -9.05 6.02
CA ASN A 127 3.84 -8.15 5.27
C ASN A 127 2.99 -7.30 4.30
N LEU A 128 3.36 -6.03 4.15
CA LEU A 128 2.88 -5.16 3.10
C LEU A 128 4.08 -4.72 2.25
N VAL A 129 4.10 -5.12 1.00
CA VAL A 129 5.09 -4.71 -0.01
C VAL A 129 4.41 -3.69 -0.92
N LEU A 130 4.56 -2.42 -0.62
CA LEU A 130 3.78 -1.35 -1.25
C LEU A 130 4.67 -0.34 -1.96
N MET A 131 4.20 0.12 -3.11
CA MET A 131 4.84 1.19 -3.87
C MET A 131 4.12 2.50 -3.67
N PHE A 132 4.91 3.56 -3.41
CA PHE A 132 4.44 4.94 -3.24
C PHE A 132 5.26 5.88 -4.13
N GLN A 133 4.74 7.08 -4.39
CA GLN A 133 5.59 8.17 -4.87
C GLN A 133 6.76 8.39 -3.89
N LYS A 134 7.95 8.67 -4.40
CA LYS A 134 9.16 8.82 -3.58
C LYS A 134 8.98 9.81 -2.44
N GLU A 135 8.39 10.97 -2.70
CA GLU A 135 8.11 11.98 -1.66
C GLU A 135 7.20 11.43 -0.55
N VAL A 136 6.18 10.64 -0.92
CA VAL A 136 5.28 10.00 0.04
C VAL A 136 6.02 8.95 0.87
N ALA A 137 6.81 8.10 0.22
CA ALA A 137 7.63 7.11 0.90
C ALA A 137 8.62 7.76 1.87
N ASP A 138 9.30 8.82 1.46
CA ASP A 138 10.23 9.59 2.30
C ASP A 138 9.52 10.21 3.53
N ARG A 139 8.23 10.59 3.41
CA ARG A 139 7.43 11.03 4.55
C ARG A 139 7.01 9.88 5.47
N ILE A 140 6.72 8.70 4.92
CA ILE A 140 6.33 7.52 5.69
C ILE A 140 7.50 7.07 6.59
N ILE A 141 8.72 6.99 6.04
CA ILE A 141 9.93 6.52 6.74
C ILE A 141 10.66 7.60 7.55
N ALA A 142 10.19 8.84 7.49
CA ALA A 142 10.89 9.97 8.09
C ALA A 142 11.08 9.83 9.60
N LYS A 143 12.31 10.07 10.07
CA LYS A 143 12.67 10.05 11.50
C LYS A 143 12.34 11.39 12.16
N PHE A 144 12.14 11.36 13.49
CA PHE A 144 11.99 12.57 14.29
C PHE A 144 13.10 13.59 13.98
N ASN A 145 12.72 14.86 14.04
CA ASN A 145 13.60 16.00 13.77
C ASN A 145 14.13 16.11 12.32
N THR A 146 13.46 15.47 11.35
CA THR A 146 13.75 15.64 9.92
C THR A 146 12.69 16.49 9.21
N LYS A 147 13.03 17.08 8.06
CA LYS A 147 12.11 17.90 7.26
C LYS A 147 10.82 17.17 6.87
N ASN A 148 10.91 15.88 6.57
CA ASN A 148 9.81 15.07 6.08
C ASN A 148 8.95 14.47 7.22
N TYR A 149 9.41 14.56 8.49
CA TYR A 149 8.67 14.03 9.64
C TYR A 149 7.32 14.72 9.80
N GLY A 150 6.26 13.96 9.97
CA GLY A 150 4.93 14.49 10.08
C GLY A 150 3.85 13.44 10.34
N ARG A 151 2.60 13.76 10.00
CA ARG A 151 1.45 12.88 10.21
C ARG A 151 1.67 11.45 9.71
N LEU A 152 2.14 11.29 8.47
CA LEU A 152 2.36 9.97 7.89
C LEU A 152 3.41 9.17 8.66
N SER A 153 4.54 9.81 9.03
CA SER A 153 5.58 9.14 9.82
C SER A 153 5.03 8.63 11.15
N ILE A 154 4.25 9.47 11.86
CA ILE A 154 3.72 9.13 13.18
C ILE A 154 2.72 7.97 13.06
N LEU A 155 1.75 8.07 12.15
CA LEU A 155 0.74 7.03 11.96
C LEU A 155 1.36 5.70 11.54
N SER A 156 2.26 5.72 10.56
CA SER A 156 2.86 4.51 10.02
C SER A 156 3.79 3.84 11.04
N ASN A 157 4.66 4.62 11.69
CA ASN A 157 5.59 4.08 12.68
C ASN A 157 4.94 3.75 14.04
N TRP A 158 3.68 4.10 14.25
CA TRP A 158 2.97 3.70 15.46
C TRP A 158 2.80 2.18 15.54
N LYS A 159 2.35 1.53 14.47
CA LYS A 159 2.03 0.10 14.47
C LYS A 159 2.91 -0.74 13.55
N LEU A 160 3.74 -0.12 12.70
CA LEU A 160 4.50 -0.81 11.67
C LEU A 160 6.01 -0.55 11.79
N GLU A 161 6.80 -1.57 11.53
CA GLU A 161 8.21 -1.48 11.18
C GLU A 161 8.31 -1.28 9.67
N ILE A 162 9.13 -0.32 9.23
CA ILE A 162 9.11 0.10 7.83
C ILE A 162 10.53 0.17 7.31
N GLU A 163 10.76 -0.52 6.20
CA GLU A 163 12.03 -0.56 5.49
C GLU A 163 11.83 -0.08 4.05
N LYS A 164 12.73 0.78 3.57
CA LYS A 164 12.78 1.17 2.16
C LYS A 164 13.65 0.17 1.39
N ILE A 165 13.08 -0.49 0.41
CA ILE A 165 13.75 -1.53 -0.37
C ILE A 165 14.51 -0.92 -1.56
N CYS A 166 13.85 -0.09 -2.36
CA CYS A 166 14.47 0.58 -3.50
C CYS A 166 13.66 1.78 -3.99
N ASP A 167 14.31 2.62 -4.76
CA ASP A 167 13.68 3.61 -5.63
C ASP A 167 13.43 2.99 -7.01
N VAL A 168 12.35 3.44 -7.68
CA VAL A 168 11.91 2.96 -8.99
C VAL A 168 11.73 4.15 -9.91
N GLN A 169 12.44 4.15 -11.03
CA GLN A 169 12.40 5.25 -11.99
C GLN A 169 11.11 5.23 -12.83
N PRO A 170 10.67 6.40 -13.35
CA PRO A 170 9.51 6.49 -14.23
C PRO A 170 9.58 5.59 -15.47
N SER A 171 10.78 5.30 -15.98
CA SER A 171 11.00 4.41 -17.13
C SER A 171 10.51 2.97 -16.89
N SER A 172 10.39 2.55 -15.64
CA SER A 172 9.89 1.22 -15.25
C SER A 172 8.38 1.07 -15.40
N PHE A 173 7.65 2.14 -15.82
CA PHE A 173 6.19 2.16 -15.93
C PHE A 173 5.69 2.54 -17.31
N PHE A 174 4.47 2.09 -17.63
CA PHE A 174 3.68 2.56 -18.78
C PHE A 174 2.23 2.86 -18.36
N PRO A 175 1.71 4.08 -18.63
CA PRO A 175 2.49 5.28 -19.03
C PRO A 175 3.49 5.69 -17.95
N LYS A 176 4.52 6.43 -18.34
CA LYS A 176 5.55 6.92 -17.40
C LYS A 176 4.95 7.97 -16.44
N PRO A 177 5.04 7.79 -15.10
CA PRO A 177 4.73 8.84 -14.16
C PRO A 177 5.73 10.01 -14.28
N LYS A 178 5.40 11.15 -13.67
CA LYS A 178 6.26 12.34 -13.71
C LYS A 178 7.40 12.30 -12.67
N ILE A 179 7.33 11.43 -11.71
CA ILE A 179 8.21 11.38 -10.53
C ILE A 179 8.57 9.95 -10.20
N ASP A 180 9.68 9.78 -9.50
CA ASP A 180 10.15 8.50 -8.99
C ASP A 180 9.17 7.91 -7.98
N SER A 181 9.23 6.59 -7.85
CA SER A 181 8.53 5.81 -6.84
C SER A 181 9.51 5.15 -5.88
N SER A 182 9.02 4.64 -4.78
CA SER A 182 9.81 3.81 -3.85
C SER A 182 8.98 2.63 -3.38
N VAL A 183 9.62 1.48 -3.25
CA VAL A 183 9.05 0.27 -2.67
C VAL A 183 9.39 0.24 -1.19
N LEU A 184 8.37 0.08 -0.36
CA LEU A 184 8.47 -0.08 1.08
C LEU A 184 8.00 -1.47 1.49
N LEU A 185 8.72 -2.08 2.42
CA LEU A 185 8.29 -3.24 3.19
C LEU A 185 7.81 -2.75 4.55
N LEU A 186 6.56 -3.08 4.90
CA LEU A 186 5.98 -2.70 6.18
C LEU A 186 5.53 -3.98 6.89
N LYS A 187 5.95 -4.14 8.15
CA LYS A 187 5.64 -5.30 9.00
C LYS A 187 4.93 -4.87 10.27
N PRO A 188 4.03 -5.69 10.82
CA PRO A 188 3.43 -5.44 12.12
C PRO A 188 4.47 -5.33 13.24
N LYS A 189 4.35 -4.32 14.09
CA LYS A 189 5.10 -4.26 15.35
C LYS A 189 4.48 -5.20 16.37
N LEU A 190 5.30 -6.01 17.03
CA LEU A 190 4.86 -6.86 18.14
C LEU A 190 4.33 -6.03 19.31
N ASN A 191 4.95 -4.86 19.55
CA ASN A 191 4.56 -3.95 20.61
C ASN A 191 4.38 -2.52 20.09
N PHE A 192 3.23 -1.94 20.39
CA PHE A 192 2.91 -0.53 20.13
C PHE A 192 2.01 0.00 21.23
N PHE A 193 2.01 1.32 21.42
CA PHE A 193 1.18 1.96 22.44
C PHE A 193 -0.31 1.82 22.09
N PRO A 194 -1.13 1.20 22.95
CA PRO A 194 -2.56 1.04 22.69
C PRO A 194 -3.27 2.39 22.83
N LEU A 195 -4.15 2.70 21.89
CA LEU A 195 -5.02 3.88 21.93
C LEU A 195 -6.47 3.43 21.94
N THR A 196 -7.25 3.93 22.88
CA THR A 196 -8.69 3.66 22.99
C THR A 196 -9.42 4.10 21.72
N ASN A 197 -9.04 5.25 21.17
CA ASN A 197 -9.57 5.73 19.89
C ASN A 197 -8.44 6.16 18.95
N PRO A 198 -8.04 5.29 18.02
CA PRO A 198 -7.01 5.58 17.02
C PRO A 198 -7.27 6.83 16.16
N LYS A 199 -8.54 7.19 15.92
CA LYS A 199 -8.91 8.38 15.15
C LYS A 199 -8.47 9.68 15.85
N ASN A 200 -8.29 9.66 17.16
CA ASN A 200 -7.78 10.82 17.88
C ASN A 200 -6.32 11.12 17.51
N LEU A 201 -5.49 10.09 17.34
CA LEU A 201 -4.11 10.28 16.86
C LEU A 201 -4.09 10.88 15.46
N GLU A 202 -4.97 10.42 14.58
CA GLU A 202 -5.11 10.98 13.25
C GLU A 202 -5.56 12.44 13.27
N LYS A 203 -6.58 12.77 14.07
CA LYS A 203 -7.08 14.13 14.24
C LYS A 203 -5.99 15.06 14.78
N LEU A 204 -5.33 14.67 15.86
CA LEU A 204 -4.23 15.42 16.48
C LEU A 204 -3.10 15.69 15.49
N THR A 205 -2.59 14.65 14.86
CA THR A 205 -1.47 14.78 13.92
C THR A 205 -1.85 15.63 12.70
N ARG A 206 -3.09 15.55 12.21
CA ARG A 206 -3.59 16.41 11.13
C ARG A 206 -3.58 17.88 11.55
N ILE A 207 -4.12 18.21 12.71
CA ILE A 207 -4.21 19.58 13.22
C ILE A 207 -2.80 20.18 13.45
N PHE A 208 -1.93 19.45 14.15
CA PHE A 208 -0.60 19.96 14.50
C PHE A 208 0.33 20.08 13.31
N PHE A 209 0.21 19.22 12.31
CA PHE A 209 1.05 19.28 11.10
C PHE A 209 0.46 20.06 9.93
N MET A 210 -0.80 20.52 10.01
CA MET A 210 -1.39 21.40 9.00
C MET A 210 -0.66 22.75 8.91
N HIS A 211 -0.18 23.25 10.04
CA HIS A 211 0.48 24.56 10.15
C HIS A 211 1.87 24.48 10.78
N ARG A 212 2.75 23.63 10.29
CA ARG A 212 4.10 23.36 10.85
C ARG A 212 4.94 24.59 11.14
N ARG A 213 4.73 25.71 10.45
CA ARG A 213 5.47 26.97 10.62
C ARG A 213 4.80 27.97 11.55
N LYS A 214 3.61 27.63 12.10
CA LYS A 214 2.89 28.50 13.04
C LYS A 214 3.08 28.01 14.47
N MET A 215 2.90 28.91 15.44
CA MET A 215 3.00 28.57 16.86
C MET A 215 1.93 27.53 17.23
N LEU A 216 2.27 26.59 18.09
CA LEU A 216 1.40 25.51 18.59
C LEU A 216 0.07 26.01 19.17
N LYS A 217 0.05 27.21 19.77
CA LYS A 217 -1.17 27.85 20.31
C LYS A 217 -2.32 27.92 19.28
N LYS A 218 -1.99 28.19 17.99
CA LYS A 218 -3.04 28.22 16.95
C LYS A 218 -3.61 26.85 16.64
N SER A 219 -2.77 25.83 16.67
CA SER A 219 -3.21 24.44 16.45
C SER A 219 -4.00 23.90 17.63
N TYR A 220 -3.63 24.29 18.85
CA TYR A 220 -4.33 23.90 20.08
C TYR A 220 -5.78 24.40 20.12
N ASN A 221 -6.05 25.60 19.62
CA ASN A 221 -7.40 26.16 19.58
C ASN A 221 -8.34 25.48 18.56
N LEU A 222 -7.83 24.50 17.76
CA LEU A 222 -8.60 23.72 16.80
C LEU A 222 -8.97 22.32 17.32
N LEU A 223 -8.55 21.97 18.53
CA LEU A 223 -8.87 20.69 19.21
C LEU A 223 -10.27 20.73 19.82
#